data_4ee3de924d911f3aee43ebd21da967d3
#
_entry.id   4ee3de924d911f3aee43ebd21da967d3
#
_cell.length_a   1.000
_cell.length_b   1.000
_cell.length_c   1.000
_cell.angle_alpha   90.00
_cell.angle_beta   90.00
_cell.angle_gamma   90.00
#
_symmetry.space_group_name_H-M   'P 1'
#
loop_
_entity.id
_entity.type
_entity.pdbx_description
1 polymer ?
#
loop_
_entity_poly.entity_id
_entity_poly.type
_entity_poly.pdbx_seq_one_letter_code
_entity_poly.pdbx_strand_id
1 'polypeptide(L)'
;LLTQHPTRTASLYKDLRPEDAKANVYAKDLDQKVVDQVWERFLAALDPLHQAGKLGALLFQFPQWFPIGRRNKEYVLECKRRADPVPICVEFRNKTWMSEDNVTETLDFLTSYAVPYVCVDMPQGYTSSIPPVVAATADLAVIRFHGHSDKWTSKDIYDRFGYHYSKAELTDWAPKVAQLSEQARETHVFMNNCYKDYAQTNAQDLMDLLTAIDAEVDRPEM
;
A
#
# COMPACT_ATOMS: atom_id res chain seq x y z
N LEU A 1 -2.38 -6.13 -12.64
CA LEU A 1 -3.55 -6.94 -12.94
C LEU A 1 -4.36 -7.24 -11.67
N LEU A 2 -3.76 -7.90 -10.70
CA LEU A 2 -4.41 -8.36 -9.46
C LEU A 2 -4.92 -7.23 -8.54
N THR A 3 -4.42 -6.02 -8.72
CA THR A 3 -4.87 -4.81 -8.01
C THR A 3 -5.74 -3.89 -8.89
N GLN A 4 -6.40 -4.44 -9.92
CA GLN A 4 -7.27 -3.72 -10.86
C GLN A 4 -6.57 -2.64 -11.70
N HIS A 5 -5.23 -2.66 -11.76
CA HIS A 5 -4.46 -1.82 -12.67
C HIS A 5 -4.36 -2.45 -14.06
N PRO A 6 -4.26 -1.65 -15.13
CA PRO A 6 -3.91 -2.16 -16.44
C PRO A 6 -2.51 -2.77 -16.41
N THR A 7 -2.36 -3.89 -17.06
CA THR A 7 -1.08 -4.59 -17.19
C THR A 7 -0.68 -4.63 -18.64
N ARG A 8 0.57 -4.29 -18.94
CA ARG A 8 1.09 -4.46 -20.31
C ARG A 8 0.98 -5.92 -20.71
N THR A 9 0.36 -6.21 -21.84
CA THR A 9 0.21 -7.59 -22.34
C THR A 9 1.55 -8.29 -22.46
N ALA A 10 2.60 -7.56 -22.86
CA ALA A 10 3.96 -8.08 -22.88
C ALA A 10 4.52 -8.50 -21.51
N SER A 11 3.95 -8.00 -20.41
CA SER A 11 4.35 -8.38 -19.05
C SER A 11 3.62 -9.60 -18.51
N LEU A 12 2.57 -10.08 -19.19
CA LEU A 12 1.97 -11.37 -18.87
C LEU A 12 2.92 -12.49 -19.25
N TYR A 13 2.80 -13.64 -18.61
CA TYR A 13 3.48 -14.86 -19.01
C TYR A 13 3.12 -15.18 -20.47
N LYS A 14 4.10 -15.61 -21.27
CA LYS A 14 3.97 -15.75 -22.73
C LYS A 14 2.79 -16.64 -23.12
N ASP A 15 2.58 -17.71 -22.38
CA ASP A 15 1.51 -18.71 -22.56
C ASP A 15 0.13 -18.23 -22.08
N LEU A 16 0.06 -17.11 -21.38
CA LEU A 16 -1.18 -16.51 -20.86
C LEU A 16 -1.61 -15.26 -21.65
N ARG A 17 -0.90 -14.89 -22.70
CA ARG A 17 -1.22 -13.72 -23.51
C ARG A 17 -2.36 -14.05 -24.47
N PRO A 18 -3.46 -13.27 -24.47
CA PRO A 18 -4.48 -13.40 -25.52
C PRO A 18 -3.88 -13.12 -26.91
N GLU A 19 -4.33 -13.85 -27.92
CA GLU A 19 -3.83 -13.71 -29.30
C GLU A 19 -4.10 -12.32 -29.87
N ASP A 20 -5.30 -11.76 -29.61
CA ASP A 20 -5.73 -10.43 -30.10
C ASP A 20 -5.65 -9.34 -29.01
N ALA A 21 -4.70 -9.45 -28.10
CA ALA A 21 -4.65 -8.55 -26.96
C ALA A 21 -4.21 -7.14 -27.35
N LYS A 22 -4.90 -6.14 -26.78
CA LYS A 22 -4.45 -4.74 -26.77
C LYS A 22 -3.11 -4.61 -26.06
N ALA A 23 -2.43 -3.47 -26.23
CA ALA A 23 -1.15 -3.19 -25.56
C ALA A 23 -1.22 -3.33 -24.03
N ASN A 24 -2.38 -3.03 -23.45
CA ASN A 24 -2.70 -3.22 -22.03
C ASN A 24 -4.01 -3.98 -21.87
N VAL A 25 -4.07 -4.83 -20.85
CA VAL A 25 -5.25 -5.62 -20.46
C VAL A 25 -5.58 -5.38 -18.97
N TYR A 26 -6.86 -5.47 -18.63
CA TYR A 26 -7.35 -5.52 -17.26
C TYR A 26 -7.78 -6.96 -16.94
N ALA A 27 -7.88 -7.29 -15.65
CA ALA A 27 -8.36 -8.62 -15.23
C ALA A 27 -9.74 -8.96 -15.83
N LYS A 28 -10.63 -7.96 -15.92
CA LYS A 28 -11.99 -8.12 -16.49
C LYS A 28 -12.00 -8.44 -18.02
N ASP A 29 -10.90 -8.19 -18.72
CA ASP A 29 -10.77 -8.41 -20.16
C ASP A 29 -10.17 -9.79 -20.46
N LEU A 30 -9.84 -10.56 -19.43
CA LEU A 30 -9.22 -11.89 -19.54
C LEU A 30 -10.20 -12.98 -19.10
N ASP A 31 -10.02 -14.18 -19.67
CA ASP A 31 -10.69 -15.37 -19.15
C ASP A 31 -10.32 -15.61 -17.68
N GLN A 32 -11.29 -16.05 -16.89
CA GLN A 32 -11.08 -16.29 -15.44
C GLN A 32 -9.93 -17.29 -15.20
N LYS A 33 -9.76 -18.30 -16.05
CA LYS A 33 -8.66 -19.27 -15.94
C LYS A 33 -7.29 -18.61 -16.10
N VAL A 34 -7.19 -17.59 -16.97
CA VAL A 34 -5.94 -16.83 -17.11
C VAL A 34 -5.65 -16.02 -15.84
N VAL A 35 -6.67 -15.37 -15.28
CA VAL A 35 -6.54 -14.63 -14.01
C VAL A 35 -6.12 -15.58 -12.88
N ASP A 36 -6.73 -16.76 -12.81
CA ASP A 36 -6.40 -17.76 -11.79
C ASP A 36 -4.95 -18.24 -11.91
N GLN A 37 -4.48 -18.51 -13.13
CA GLN A 37 -3.08 -18.88 -13.36
C GLN A 37 -2.09 -17.75 -13.03
N VAL A 38 -2.48 -16.48 -13.25
CA VAL A 38 -1.65 -15.35 -12.82
C VAL A 38 -1.53 -15.31 -11.30
N TRP A 39 -2.63 -15.57 -10.57
CA TRP A 39 -2.61 -15.68 -9.11
C TRP A 39 -1.68 -16.82 -8.63
N GLU A 40 -1.85 -18.01 -9.18
CA GLU A 40 -1.04 -19.18 -8.84
C GLU A 40 0.46 -18.90 -9.01
N ARG A 41 0.84 -18.36 -10.18
CA ARG A 41 2.25 -18.06 -10.48
C ARG A 41 2.80 -16.92 -9.63
N PHE A 42 1.98 -15.91 -9.32
CA PHE A 42 2.36 -14.83 -8.42
C PHE A 42 2.68 -15.37 -7.02
N LEU A 43 1.81 -16.18 -6.45
CA LEU A 43 2.02 -16.76 -5.13
C LEU A 43 3.19 -17.77 -5.13
N ALA A 44 3.31 -18.62 -6.15
CA ALA A 44 4.42 -19.54 -6.28
C ALA A 44 5.79 -18.84 -6.33
N ALA A 45 5.85 -17.65 -6.96
CA ALA A 45 7.08 -16.85 -7.01
C ALA A 45 7.48 -16.29 -5.63
N LEU A 46 6.51 -16.11 -4.72
CA LEU A 46 6.72 -15.59 -3.37
C LEU A 46 6.94 -16.69 -2.31
N ASP A 47 6.58 -17.93 -2.65
CA ASP A 47 6.63 -19.06 -1.73
C ASP A 47 8.02 -19.27 -1.07
N PRO A 48 9.17 -19.14 -1.77
CA PRO A 48 10.46 -19.23 -1.13
C PRO A 48 10.69 -18.20 0.00
N LEU A 49 10.17 -16.99 -0.16
CA LEU A 49 10.26 -15.96 0.88
C LEU A 49 9.31 -16.27 2.05
N HIS A 50 8.13 -16.78 1.74
CA HIS A 50 7.16 -17.18 2.75
C HIS A 50 7.69 -18.34 3.60
N GLN A 51 8.20 -19.40 2.97
CA GLN A 51 8.80 -20.56 3.65
C GLN A 51 10.02 -20.19 4.49
N ALA A 52 10.79 -19.18 4.06
CA ALA A 52 11.93 -18.67 4.82
C ALA A 52 11.52 -17.71 5.97
N GLY A 53 10.22 -17.44 6.19
CA GLY A 53 9.73 -16.48 7.19
C GLY A 53 10.12 -15.02 6.90
N LYS A 54 10.44 -14.71 5.63
CA LYS A 54 10.89 -13.37 5.21
C LYS A 54 9.82 -12.56 4.46
N LEU A 55 8.60 -13.06 4.37
CA LEU A 55 7.47 -12.41 3.74
C LEU A 55 6.47 -11.99 4.82
N GLY A 56 6.45 -10.70 5.16
CA GLY A 56 5.55 -10.16 6.18
C GLY A 56 4.13 -10.00 5.69
N ALA A 57 3.93 -9.28 4.59
CA ALA A 57 2.61 -9.06 3.98
C ALA A 57 2.72 -8.72 2.50
N LEU A 58 1.62 -8.87 1.76
CA LEU A 58 1.48 -8.44 0.38
C LEU A 58 0.75 -7.11 0.30
N LEU A 59 1.37 -6.10 -0.28
CA LEU A 59 0.73 -4.81 -0.50
C LEU A 59 -0.19 -4.85 -1.72
N PHE A 60 -1.48 -4.65 -1.50
CA PHE A 60 -2.49 -4.46 -2.55
C PHE A 60 -2.85 -2.98 -2.65
N GLN A 61 -2.17 -2.25 -3.52
CA GLN A 61 -2.51 -0.87 -3.83
C GLN A 61 -3.57 -0.82 -4.93
N PHE A 62 -4.77 -0.33 -4.61
CA PHE A 62 -5.89 -0.18 -5.55
C PHE A 62 -5.88 1.19 -6.23
N PRO A 63 -6.26 1.28 -7.53
CA PRO A 63 -6.18 2.51 -8.30
C PRO A 63 -7.26 3.53 -7.95
N GLN A 64 -7.11 4.75 -8.49
CA GLN A 64 -8.07 5.85 -8.31
C GLN A 64 -9.48 5.55 -8.88
N TRP A 65 -9.64 4.57 -9.75
CA TRP A 65 -10.94 4.10 -10.28
C TRP A 65 -11.51 2.90 -9.52
N PHE A 66 -11.04 2.68 -8.29
CA PHE A 66 -11.54 1.66 -7.38
C PHE A 66 -12.25 2.32 -6.19
N PRO A 67 -13.50 2.85 -6.37
CA PRO A 67 -14.24 3.52 -5.32
C PRO A 67 -14.76 2.55 -4.26
N ILE A 68 -15.17 3.07 -3.10
CA ILE A 68 -15.90 2.27 -2.12
C ILE A 68 -17.19 1.74 -2.73
N GLY A 69 -17.56 0.52 -2.37
CA GLY A 69 -18.79 -0.11 -2.80
C GLY A 69 -18.73 -1.62 -2.60
N ARG A 70 -19.91 -2.25 -2.58
CA ARG A 70 -20.06 -3.68 -2.28
C ARG A 70 -19.12 -4.55 -3.12
N ARG A 71 -19.14 -4.40 -4.44
CA ARG A 71 -18.32 -5.20 -5.35
C ARG A 71 -16.81 -5.07 -5.06
N ASN A 72 -16.36 -3.86 -4.75
CA ASN A 72 -14.95 -3.61 -4.49
C ASN A 72 -14.53 -4.11 -3.10
N LYS A 73 -15.42 -4.05 -2.10
CA LYS A 73 -15.22 -4.72 -0.81
C LYS A 73 -15.12 -6.24 -0.97
N GLU A 74 -16.03 -6.86 -1.73
CA GLU A 74 -15.97 -8.28 -2.05
C GLU A 74 -14.66 -8.66 -2.74
N TYR A 75 -14.14 -7.79 -3.63
CA TYR A 75 -12.86 -8.02 -4.30
C TYR A 75 -11.66 -7.92 -3.34
N VAL A 76 -11.67 -7.00 -2.39
CA VAL A 76 -10.64 -6.94 -1.32
C VAL A 76 -10.61 -8.26 -0.55
N LEU A 77 -11.78 -8.79 -0.17
CA LEU A 77 -11.88 -10.07 0.53
C LEU A 77 -11.45 -11.26 -0.35
N GLU A 78 -11.73 -11.22 -1.64
CA GLU A 78 -11.23 -12.22 -2.59
C GLU A 78 -9.70 -12.20 -2.66
N CYS A 79 -9.08 -11.01 -2.69
CA CYS A 79 -7.61 -10.89 -2.65
C CYS A 79 -7.05 -11.51 -1.36
N LYS A 80 -7.67 -11.24 -0.21
CA LYS A 80 -7.27 -11.84 1.07
C LYS A 80 -7.37 -13.36 1.02
N ARG A 81 -8.51 -13.88 0.58
CA ARG A 81 -8.76 -15.33 0.50
C ARG A 81 -7.75 -16.03 -0.43
N ARG A 82 -7.42 -15.41 -1.57
CA ARG A 82 -6.46 -15.97 -2.53
C ARG A 82 -5.02 -15.93 -2.03
N ALA A 83 -4.67 -14.93 -1.26
CA ALA A 83 -3.33 -14.77 -0.70
C ALA A 83 -3.06 -15.68 0.52
N ASP A 84 -4.11 -16.22 1.15
CA ASP A 84 -3.99 -17.06 2.33
C ASP A 84 -2.97 -18.21 2.12
N PRO A 85 -2.03 -18.47 3.05
CA PRO A 85 -1.89 -17.91 4.39
C PRO A 85 -1.07 -16.60 4.50
N VAL A 86 -0.61 -16.01 3.40
CA VAL A 86 0.17 -14.77 3.44
C VAL A 86 -0.75 -13.58 3.72
N PRO A 87 -0.49 -12.77 4.76
CA PRO A 87 -1.27 -11.58 5.04
C PRO A 87 -1.22 -10.58 3.87
N ILE A 88 -2.32 -9.86 3.66
CA ILE A 88 -2.34 -8.72 2.75
C ILE A 88 -2.50 -7.42 3.55
N CYS A 89 -1.98 -6.31 3.03
CA CYS A 89 -2.37 -4.97 3.44
C CYS A 89 -2.89 -4.19 2.24
N VAL A 90 -3.84 -3.28 2.47
CA VAL A 90 -4.53 -2.57 1.39
C VAL A 90 -4.30 -1.08 1.44
N GLU A 91 -3.90 -0.51 0.29
CA GLU A 91 -3.74 0.91 0.09
C GLU A 91 -4.75 1.37 -0.97
N PHE A 92 -5.56 2.36 -0.63
CA PHE A 92 -6.52 2.95 -1.57
C PHE A 92 -5.95 4.20 -2.23
N ARG A 93 -6.35 4.44 -3.48
CA ARG A 93 -6.05 5.65 -4.26
C ARG A 93 -7.33 6.31 -4.78
N ASN A 94 -8.46 5.98 -4.19
CA ASN A 94 -9.72 6.65 -4.46
C ASN A 94 -10.26 7.25 -3.15
N LYS A 95 -10.45 8.57 -3.15
CA LYS A 95 -10.83 9.34 -1.94
C LYS A 95 -12.13 8.87 -1.28
N THR A 96 -13.02 8.20 -2.01
CA THR A 96 -14.31 7.77 -1.45
C THR A 96 -14.15 6.74 -0.32
N TRP A 97 -13.04 6.00 -0.25
CA TRP A 97 -12.78 5.09 0.86
C TRP A 97 -12.57 5.80 2.20
N MET A 98 -11.96 6.99 2.17
CA MET A 98 -11.59 7.75 3.37
C MET A 98 -12.25 9.13 3.41
N SER A 99 -13.36 9.33 2.67
CA SER A 99 -14.17 10.55 2.81
C SER A 99 -14.86 10.56 4.18
N GLU A 100 -15.25 11.74 4.65
CA GLU A 100 -15.96 11.93 5.93
C GLU A 100 -17.19 11.00 6.03
N ASP A 101 -17.93 10.83 4.94
CA ASP A 101 -19.13 9.99 4.89
C ASP A 101 -18.84 8.48 4.99
N ASN A 102 -17.63 8.04 4.59
CA ASN A 102 -17.34 6.62 4.40
C ASN A 102 -16.20 6.08 5.26
N VAL A 103 -15.42 6.94 5.92
CA VAL A 103 -14.24 6.53 6.67
C VAL A 103 -14.57 5.52 7.76
N THR A 104 -15.62 5.75 8.52
CA THR A 104 -16.07 4.80 9.56
C THR A 104 -16.45 3.45 8.96
N GLU A 105 -17.29 3.44 7.92
CA GLU A 105 -17.68 2.21 7.23
C GLU A 105 -16.48 1.46 6.67
N THR A 106 -15.48 2.16 6.14
CA THR A 106 -14.27 1.57 5.60
C THR A 106 -13.43 0.92 6.70
N LEU A 107 -13.18 1.64 7.79
CA LEU A 107 -12.38 1.12 8.91
C LEU A 107 -13.06 -0.06 9.59
N ASP A 108 -14.38 0.02 9.84
CA ASP A 108 -15.18 -1.07 10.40
C ASP A 108 -15.14 -2.32 9.50
N PHE A 109 -15.27 -2.12 8.19
CA PHE A 109 -15.14 -3.20 7.21
C PHE A 109 -13.76 -3.87 7.30
N LEU A 110 -12.68 -3.11 7.23
CA LEU A 110 -11.33 -3.67 7.27
C LEU A 110 -11.04 -4.36 8.61
N THR A 111 -11.47 -3.76 9.73
CA THR A 111 -11.32 -4.34 11.08
C THR A 111 -12.08 -5.65 11.21
N SER A 112 -13.34 -5.69 10.75
CA SER A 112 -14.19 -6.90 10.84
C SER A 112 -13.59 -8.10 10.11
N TYR A 113 -12.76 -7.87 9.10
CA TYR A 113 -12.09 -8.92 8.35
C TYR A 113 -10.58 -9.00 8.63
N ALA A 114 -10.07 -8.27 9.62
CA ALA A 114 -8.65 -8.20 9.95
C ALA A 114 -7.78 -7.99 8.68
N VAL A 115 -8.11 -6.95 7.90
CA VAL A 115 -7.33 -6.51 6.74
C VAL A 115 -6.58 -5.23 7.12
N PRO A 116 -5.25 -5.25 7.21
CA PRO A 116 -4.45 -4.08 7.49
C PRO A 116 -4.69 -2.94 6.49
N TYR A 117 -5.07 -1.78 6.99
CA TYR A 117 -5.13 -0.54 6.22
C TYR A 117 -3.74 0.08 6.12
N VAL A 118 -3.37 0.53 4.92
CA VAL A 118 -2.14 1.31 4.72
C VAL A 118 -2.46 2.80 4.86
N CYS A 119 -2.05 3.37 5.99
CA CYS A 119 -2.09 4.81 6.19
C CYS A 119 -1.15 5.50 5.21
N VAL A 120 -1.59 6.56 4.56
CA VAL A 120 -0.74 7.26 3.58
C VAL A 120 -0.59 8.73 3.94
N ASP A 121 0.63 9.22 3.81
CA ASP A 121 0.91 10.65 3.75
C ASP A 121 1.31 11.02 2.32
N MET A 122 0.55 11.94 1.71
CA MET A 122 0.68 12.25 0.29
C MET A 122 0.10 13.64 -0.05
N PRO A 123 0.45 14.22 -1.21
CA PRO A 123 -0.10 15.49 -1.65
C PRO A 123 -1.64 15.43 -1.71
N GLN A 124 -2.29 16.47 -1.22
CA GLN A 124 -3.74 16.60 -1.25
C GLN A 124 -4.22 17.37 -2.50
N GLY A 125 -5.51 17.27 -2.81
CA GLY A 125 -6.13 17.99 -3.94
C GLY A 125 -6.10 17.27 -5.29
N TYR A 126 -5.51 16.08 -5.37
CA TYR A 126 -5.52 15.25 -6.58
C TYR A 126 -6.60 14.18 -6.54
N THR A 127 -7.00 13.66 -7.70
CA THR A 127 -8.01 12.58 -7.79
C THR A 127 -7.58 11.28 -7.10
N SER A 128 -6.27 11.07 -6.98
CA SER A 128 -5.66 9.93 -6.30
C SER A 128 -5.30 10.20 -4.84
N SER A 129 -5.59 11.40 -4.33
CA SER A 129 -5.27 11.76 -2.94
C SER A 129 -6.22 11.09 -1.96
N ILE A 130 -5.64 10.57 -0.89
CA ILE A 130 -6.35 10.02 0.26
C ILE A 130 -6.04 10.91 1.47
N PRO A 131 -7.03 11.30 2.27
CA PRO A 131 -6.78 12.02 3.52
C PRO A 131 -5.83 11.22 4.43
N PRO A 132 -4.96 11.87 5.22
CA PRO A 132 -4.01 11.22 6.11
C PRO A 132 -4.71 10.62 7.36
N VAL A 133 -5.60 9.65 7.14
CA VAL A 133 -6.26 8.90 8.21
C VAL A 133 -5.26 7.90 8.79
N VAL A 134 -5.07 7.93 10.10
CA VAL A 134 -4.18 7.03 10.83
C VAL A 134 -5.05 6.07 11.65
N ALA A 135 -5.02 4.79 11.33
CA ALA A 135 -5.80 3.77 12.01
C ALA A 135 -5.17 2.38 11.83
N ALA A 136 -5.17 1.57 12.89
CA ALA A 136 -4.89 0.15 12.83
C ALA A 136 -6.20 -0.62 12.65
N THR A 137 -6.28 -1.48 11.64
CA THR A 137 -7.45 -2.32 11.37
C THR A 137 -7.15 -3.81 11.51
N ALA A 138 -5.92 -4.15 11.91
CA ALA A 138 -5.45 -5.50 12.20
C ALA A 138 -4.17 -5.44 13.05
N ASP A 139 -3.59 -6.59 13.39
CA ASP A 139 -2.35 -6.71 14.16
C ASP A 139 -1.11 -6.14 13.45
N LEU A 140 -1.20 -5.91 12.14
CA LEU A 140 -0.19 -5.22 11.34
C LEU A 140 -0.70 -3.83 10.98
N ALA A 141 0.05 -2.79 11.33
CA ALA A 141 -0.15 -1.42 10.86
C ALA A 141 0.92 -1.05 9.82
N VAL A 142 0.53 -0.32 8.80
CA VAL A 142 1.43 0.10 7.73
C VAL A 142 1.23 1.58 7.45
N ILE A 143 2.33 2.32 7.39
CA ILE A 143 2.33 3.73 6.99
C ILE A 143 3.25 3.90 5.77
N ARG A 144 2.82 4.68 4.79
CA ARG A 144 3.63 5.02 3.62
C ARG A 144 3.68 6.53 3.40
N PHE A 145 4.88 7.08 3.45
CA PHE A 145 5.18 8.48 3.21
C PHE A 145 5.54 8.70 1.74
N HIS A 146 4.63 9.33 0.97
CA HIS A 146 4.81 9.56 -0.46
C HIS A 146 5.43 10.93 -0.79
N GLY A 147 5.58 11.81 0.21
CA GLY A 147 5.99 13.19 0.03
C GLY A 147 4.84 14.11 -0.39
N HIS A 148 5.10 15.42 -0.41
CA HIS A 148 4.13 16.46 -0.76
C HIS A 148 4.59 17.25 -2.00
N SER A 149 5.15 16.56 -3.02
CA SER A 149 5.58 17.20 -4.26
C SER A 149 4.41 17.91 -4.95
N ASP A 150 4.60 19.15 -5.32
CA ASP A 150 3.69 19.94 -6.16
C ASP A 150 3.57 19.40 -7.60
N LYS A 151 4.53 18.56 -7.98
CA LYS A 151 4.57 17.87 -9.28
C LYS A 151 4.05 16.42 -9.22
N TRP A 152 3.12 16.14 -8.33
CA TRP A 152 2.57 14.79 -8.10
C TRP A 152 2.09 14.05 -9.35
N THR A 153 1.65 14.79 -10.37
CA THR A 153 1.19 14.23 -11.64
C THR A 153 2.28 14.14 -12.73
N SER A 154 3.51 14.54 -12.43
CA SER A 154 4.62 14.43 -13.37
C SER A 154 4.84 12.99 -13.80
N LYS A 155 5.25 12.81 -15.07
CA LYS A 155 5.73 11.52 -15.57
C LYS A 155 7.16 11.24 -15.14
N ASP A 156 7.91 12.27 -14.80
CA ASP A 156 9.26 12.15 -14.24
C ASP A 156 9.11 11.69 -12.77
N ILE A 157 9.73 10.56 -12.47
CA ILE A 157 9.68 9.96 -11.13
C ILE A 157 10.44 10.81 -10.10
N TYR A 158 11.48 11.51 -10.52
CA TYR A 158 12.26 12.37 -9.64
C TYR A 158 11.50 13.64 -9.24
N ASP A 159 10.76 14.22 -10.17
CA ASP A 159 9.82 15.31 -9.90
C ASP A 159 8.71 14.86 -8.95
N ARG A 160 8.16 13.70 -9.22
CA ARG A 160 6.99 13.18 -8.50
C ARG A 160 7.31 12.76 -7.07
N PHE A 161 8.45 12.12 -6.84
CA PHE A 161 8.87 11.57 -5.53
C PHE A 161 10.07 12.31 -4.93
N GLY A 162 10.47 13.43 -5.53
CA GLY A 162 11.58 14.27 -5.09
C GLY A 162 11.20 15.20 -3.95
N TYR A 163 10.64 14.66 -2.88
CA TYR A 163 10.25 15.41 -1.69
C TYR A 163 11.08 14.97 -0.49
N HIS A 164 11.70 15.92 0.19
CA HIS A 164 12.42 15.71 1.44
C HIS A 164 11.57 16.23 2.59
N TYR A 165 11.09 15.33 3.45
CA TYR A 165 10.34 15.72 4.65
C TYR A 165 11.25 16.55 5.56
N SER A 166 10.75 17.68 6.02
CA SER A 166 11.38 18.46 7.06
C SER A 166 11.29 17.78 8.43
N LYS A 167 12.21 18.11 9.32
CA LYS A 167 12.17 17.60 10.68
C LYS A 167 10.88 17.99 11.41
N ALA A 168 10.30 19.17 11.11
CA ALA A 168 9.03 19.61 11.69
C ALA A 168 7.88 18.68 11.28
N GLU A 169 7.74 18.34 9.99
CA GLU A 169 6.72 17.40 9.50
C GLU A 169 6.86 16.02 10.15
N LEU A 170 8.08 15.50 10.25
CA LEU A 170 8.32 14.22 10.92
C LEU A 170 8.06 14.28 12.43
N THR A 171 8.31 15.43 13.07
CA THR A 171 7.96 15.65 14.48
C THR A 171 6.45 15.60 14.69
N ASP A 172 5.65 16.14 13.75
CA ASP A 172 4.18 16.05 13.80
C ASP A 172 3.65 14.62 13.55
N TRP A 173 4.43 13.81 12.85
CA TRP A 173 4.08 12.41 12.56
C TRP A 173 4.51 11.44 13.66
N ALA A 174 5.62 11.67 14.35
CA ALA A 174 6.17 10.74 15.34
C ALA A 174 5.13 10.30 16.41
N PRO A 175 4.36 11.19 17.07
CA PRO A 175 3.36 10.77 18.05
C PRO A 175 2.22 9.95 17.41
N LYS A 176 1.86 10.20 16.14
CA LYS A 176 0.83 9.43 15.44
C LYS A 176 1.32 8.01 15.13
N VAL A 177 2.60 7.87 14.75
CA VAL A 177 3.24 6.57 14.54
C VAL A 177 3.31 5.79 15.86
N ALA A 178 3.74 6.43 16.95
CA ALA A 178 3.80 5.81 18.27
C ALA A 178 2.41 5.36 18.74
N GLN A 179 1.40 6.21 18.64
CA GLN A 179 0.01 5.86 18.98
C GLN A 179 -0.52 4.68 18.13
N LEU A 180 -0.16 4.63 16.86
CA LEU A 180 -0.55 3.54 15.98
C LEU A 180 0.11 2.22 16.38
N SER A 181 1.38 2.27 16.82
CA SER A 181 2.12 1.08 17.25
C SER A 181 1.58 0.48 18.56
N GLU A 182 0.91 1.25 19.39
CA GLU A 182 0.19 0.75 20.58
C GLU A 182 -1.07 -0.06 20.22
N GLN A 183 -1.61 0.13 19.02
CA GLN A 183 -2.84 -0.51 18.55
C GLN A 183 -2.59 -1.77 17.69
N ALA A 184 -1.36 -2.02 17.28
CA ALA A 184 -0.97 -3.13 16.44
C ALA A 184 0.23 -3.87 17.05
N ARG A 185 0.36 -5.16 16.75
CA ARG A 185 1.51 -5.97 17.16
C ARG A 185 2.80 -5.56 16.45
N GLU A 186 2.66 -5.18 15.20
CA GLU A 186 3.76 -4.74 14.33
C GLU A 186 3.36 -3.49 13.57
N THR A 187 4.28 -2.53 13.46
CA THR A 187 4.07 -1.32 12.67
C THR A 187 5.22 -1.12 11.71
N HIS A 188 4.91 -1.10 10.42
CA HIS A 188 5.89 -0.86 9.36
C HIS A 188 5.72 0.53 8.77
N VAL A 189 6.82 1.27 8.71
CA VAL A 189 6.85 2.63 8.14
C VAL A 189 7.74 2.65 6.92
N PHE A 190 7.20 3.05 5.77
CA PHE A 190 7.93 3.10 4.49
C PHE A 190 8.06 4.52 3.98
N MET A 191 9.29 4.98 3.79
CA MET A 191 9.60 6.21 3.09
C MET A 191 9.61 5.96 1.59
N ASN A 192 8.65 6.56 0.87
CA ASN A 192 8.44 6.35 -0.56
C ASN A 192 8.88 7.54 -1.42
N ASN A 193 9.60 8.50 -0.81
CA ASN A 193 10.20 9.67 -1.43
C ASN A 193 11.59 9.35 -1.98
N CYS A 194 11.63 8.52 -3.04
CA CYS A 194 12.80 7.83 -3.54
C CYS A 194 13.73 8.69 -4.43
N TYR A 195 13.94 9.97 -4.10
CA TYR A 195 14.91 10.82 -4.78
C TYR A 195 16.21 10.91 -3.97
N LYS A 196 17.36 10.60 -4.57
CA LYS A 196 18.67 10.54 -3.90
C LYS A 196 18.59 9.66 -2.63
N ASP A 197 19.04 10.19 -1.51
CA ASP A 197 19.07 9.58 -0.18
C ASP A 197 17.90 10.04 0.73
N TYR A 198 16.91 10.75 0.18
CA TYR A 198 15.84 11.38 0.98
C TYR A 198 15.07 10.37 1.82
N ALA A 199 14.76 9.20 1.25
CA ALA A 199 14.04 8.15 1.97
C ALA A 199 14.85 7.64 3.17
N GLN A 200 16.16 7.39 2.99
CA GLN A 200 17.03 6.90 4.06
C GLN A 200 17.22 7.96 5.15
N THR A 201 17.47 9.21 4.75
CA THR A 201 17.63 10.33 5.71
C THR A 201 16.35 10.54 6.51
N ASN A 202 15.19 10.60 5.85
CA ASN A 202 13.90 10.76 6.56
C ASN A 202 13.54 9.57 7.42
N ALA A 203 13.89 8.35 7.03
CA ALA A 203 13.70 7.17 7.88
C ALA A 203 14.54 7.28 9.16
N GLN A 204 15.82 7.69 9.03
CA GLN A 204 16.69 7.90 10.19
C GLN A 204 16.15 9.01 11.10
N ASP A 205 15.76 10.16 10.53
CA ASP A 205 15.19 11.27 11.30
C ASP A 205 13.94 10.84 12.07
N LEU A 206 13.05 10.06 11.44
CA LEU A 206 11.84 9.56 12.11
C LEU A 206 12.16 8.55 13.22
N MET A 207 13.11 7.64 13.01
CA MET A 207 13.56 6.70 14.03
C MET A 207 14.14 7.43 15.25
N ASP A 208 14.92 8.49 15.04
CA ASP A 208 15.50 9.30 16.11
C ASP A 208 14.40 10.06 16.88
N LEU A 209 13.40 10.60 16.18
CA LEU A 209 12.25 11.26 16.82
C LEU A 209 11.40 10.29 17.64
N LEU A 210 11.14 9.08 17.11
CA LEU A 210 10.41 8.03 17.84
C LEU A 210 11.17 7.60 19.10
N THR A 211 12.48 7.40 19.01
CA THR A 211 13.33 7.08 20.16
C THR A 211 13.29 8.19 21.22
N ALA A 212 13.26 9.46 20.78
CA ALA A 212 13.20 10.60 21.70
C ALA A 212 11.88 10.74 22.49
N ILE A 213 10.83 10.03 22.05
CA ILE A 213 9.53 9.94 22.76
C ILE A 213 9.30 8.55 23.36
N ASP A 214 10.38 7.81 23.62
CA ASP A 214 10.39 6.46 24.23
C ASP A 214 9.59 5.39 23.44
N ALA A 215 9.34 5.58 22.15
CA ALA A 215 8.76 4.57 21.31
C ALA A 215 9.82 3.49 20.96
N GLU A 216 9.41 2.22 21.00
CA GLU A 216 10.27 1.11 20.59
C GLU A 216 10.50 1.14 19.08
N VAL A 217 11.78 1.11 18.65
CA VAL A 217 12.16 1.16 17.25
C VAL A 217 13.14 0.03 16.96
N ASP A 218 12.74 -0.87 16.08
CA ASP A 218 13.63 -1.90 15.55
C ASP A 218 14.56 -1.28 14.50
N ARG A 219 15.86 -1.24 14.81
CA ARG A 219 16.88 -0.68 13.93
C ARG A 219 17.63 -1.82 13.22
N PRO A 220 17.86 -1.72 11.90
CA PRO A 220 18.68 -2.70 11.20
C PRO A 220 20.09 -2.73 11.81
N GLU A 221 20.63 -3.92 12.00
CA GLU A 221 22.04 -4.09 12.36
C GLU A 221 22.90 -3.50 11.24
N MET A 222 23.84 -2.62 11.60
CA MET A 222 24.80 -2.04 10.67
C MET A 222 25.95 -2.98 10.39
#